data_687a3412120c8df4d5e3304cd9c217fd
#
_entry.id   687a3412120c8df4d5e3304cd9c217fd
#
_cell.length_a   1.000
_cell.length_b   1.000
_cell.length_c   1.000
_cell.angle_alpha   90.00
_cell.angle_beta   90.00
_cell.angle_gamma   90.00
#
_symmetry.space_group_name_H-M   'P 1'
#
loop_
_entity.id
_entity.type
_entity.pdbx_description
1 polymer ?
#
loop_
_entity_poly.entity_id
_entity_poly.type
_entity_poly.pdbx_seq_one_letter_code
_entity_poly.pdbx_strand_id
1 'polypeptide(L)'
;MENKHGHIEQNRARIWQIGLFSLNNTSTNLFLAMMGYVSYYANGIAGLSVVLISVILTGMRIFDGVTDPVIGYFIDKTNGKYGKFRPYIVIGYLLMAISSLVLFFTTSLVPVILRPLYFIIVYSVYIIGYTFQTAVVKSGQSVITNDMKQRPMITFFDSTFIMFAHGLVAFYVSVYLIEKYKTFQSQALFSEFVITVVIAAGICSALAVIGIWDKDNVKYFKLDEDKKQQIHFRDYAAIIKHNKPIRMLVIAAASNKFAQMVYGNSTVLVMLYGILMQNYPLAGIIGIIVGIPNLGIIYLGIEHAKRCGQKKTLVRSTYLAIIFQTILMFMMIFSDLTNVSLRHINFITVAFLLVFTLLNGVKSISNNIVVPMIADCTDYEYTLSGHFVPGIMGALFSFIDKSFSALGTGFVGIALAIAGYSKVFPQVEDQLTPQLKFLTIFFYCIIPIIGWIVTIFIMRFYKLDKNTMRGLYKK
;
A
#
# COMPACT_ATOMS: atom_id res chain seq x y z
N MET A 1 31.17 -41.85 8.89
CA MET A 1 30.27 -40.98 8.12
C MET A 1 29.31 -40.33 9.13
N GLU A 2 29.71 -39.18 9.69
CA GLU A 2 28.96 -38.49 10.73
C GLU A 2 27.77 -37.72 10.15
N ASN A 3 26.61 -37.99 10.73
CA ASN A 3 25.36 -37.24 10.45
C ASN A 3 25.49 -35.79 10.88
N LYS A 4 25.88 -34.89 9.95
CA LYS A 4 25.77 -33.43 10.11
C LYS A 4 24.36 -32.94 9.75
N HIS A 5 23.36 -33.40 10.44
CA HIS A 5 22.08 -32.68 10.53
C HIS A 5 22.21 -31.69 11.71
N GLY A 6 22.70 -30.48 11.40
CA GLY A 6 22.69 -29.40 12.37
C GLY A 6 21.24 -29.13 12.81
N HIS A 7 20.96 -29.40 14.09
CA HIS A 7 19.71 -28.99 14.71
C HIS A 7 19.58 -27.46 14.59
N ILE A 8 18.62 -27.00 13.76
CA ILE A 8 18.24 -25.59 13.69
C ILE A 8 17.61 -25.26 15.05
N GLU A 9 18.32 -24.54 15.90
CA GLU A 9 17.77 -24.07 17.18
C GLU A 9 16.47 -23.32 16.90
N GLN A 10 15.36 -23.72 17.55
CA GLN A 10 14.09 -23.04 17.44
C GLN A 10 14.20 -21.63 18.03
N ASN A 11 14.21 -20.62 17.16
CA ASN A 11 14.16 -19.22 17.56
C ASN A 11 12.70 -18.81 17.71
N ARG A 12 12.19 -18.79 18.94
CA ARG A 12 10.87 -18.27 19.30
C ARG A 12 10.97 -16.87 19.86
N ALA A 13 10.13 -15.96 19.41
CA ALA A 13 9.97 -14.64 19.99
C ALA A 13 8.86 -14.64 21.04
N ARG A 14 8.97 -13.73 22.01
CA ARG A 14 7.84 -13.40 22.88
C ARG A 14 6.80 -12.59 22.08
N ILE A 15 5.53 -12.70 22.43
CA ILE A 15 4.44 -12.01 21.67
C ILE A 15 4.68 -10.49 21.63
N TRP A 16 5.12 -9.88 22.74
CA TRP A 16 5.42 -8.46 22.79
C TRP A 16 6.56 -8.05 21.85
N GLN A 17 7.57 -8.92 21.63
CA GLN A 17 8.68 -8.66 20.70
C GLN A 17 8.14 -8.61 19.26
N ILE A 18 7.23 -9.53 18.90
CA ILE A 18 6.56 -9.53 17.60
C ILE A 18 5.75 -8.26 17.44
N GLY A 19 4.92 -7.90 18.43
CA GLY A 19 4.11 -6.69 18.39
C GLY A 19 4.94 -5.41 18.26
N LEU A 20 6.00 -5.28 19.05
CA LEU A 20 6.89 -4.12 18.97
C LEU A 20 7.65 -4.06 17.63
N PHE A 21 8.14 -5.18 17.12
CA PHE A 21 8.81 -5.21 15.82
C PHE A 21 7.87 -4.77 14.67
N SER A 22 6.61 -5.17 14.72
CA SER A 22 5.60 -4.76 13.73
C SER A 22 5.36 -3.24 13.71
N LEU A 23 5.72 -2.50 14.77
CA LEU A 23 5.67 -1.04 14.78
C LEU A 23 6.66 -0.38 13.80
N ASN A 24 7.71 -1.10 13.33
CA ASN A 24 8.54 -0.61 12.23
C ASN A 24 7.71 -0.39 10.96
N ASN A 25 6.83 -1.33 10.65
CA ASN A 25 5.91 -1.21 9.51
C ASN A 25 4.86 -0.10 9.74
N THR A 26 4.43 0.09 10.99
CA THR A 26 3.53 1.20 11.38
C THR A 26 4.20 2.54 11.14
N SER A 27 5.45 2.73 11.58
CA SER A 27 6.24 3.95 11.33
C SER A 27 6.31 4.27 9.84
N THR A 28 6.65 3.29 9.03
CA THR A 28 6.72 3.43 7.57
C THR A 28 5.38 3.85 6.97
N ASN A 29 4.26 3.25 7.44
CA ASN A 29 2.93 3.54 6.93
C ASN A 29 2.36 4.89 7.42
N LEU A 30 2.77 5.38 8.58
CA LEU A 30 2.48 6.75 9.01
C LEU A 30 3.08 7.78 8.04
N PHE A 31 4.36 7.62 7.68
CA PHE A 31 4.99 8.46 6.67
C PHE A 31 4.34 8.30 5.29
N LEU A 32 4.00 7.08 4.87
CA LEU A 32 3.34 6.83 3.59
C LEU A 32 1.96 7.51 3.53
N ALA A 33 1.17 7.44 4.60
CA ALA A 33 -0.12 8.10 4.70
C ALA A 33 0.02 9.63 4.65
N MET A 34 1.03 10.20 5.32
CA MET A 34 1.35 11.64 5.26
C MET A 34 1.74 12.05 3.83
N MET A 35 2.61 11.28 3.18
CA MET A 35 3.03 11.55 1.79
C MET A 35 1.89 11.37 0.79
N GLY A 36 0.78 10.73 1.16
CA GLY A 36 -0.45 10.75 0.38
C GLY A 36 -1.00 12.17 0.14
N TYR A 37 -0.67 13.12 1.00
CA TYR A 37 -1.07 14.52 0.90
C TYR A 37 0.02 15.46 0.32
N VAL A 38 1.18 14.91 -0.06
CA VAL A 38 2.31 15.71 -0.56
C VAL A 38 1.98 16.49 -1.84
N SER A 39 1.06 15.99 -2.67
CA SER A 39 0.58 16.68 -3.86
C SER A 39 -0.11 18.01 -3.52
N TYR A 40 -0.90 18.04 -2.44
CA TYR A 40 -1.52 19.27 -1.97
C TYR A 40 -0.51 20.30 -1.47
N TYR A 41 0.51 19.86 -0.70
CA TYR A 41 1.60 20.72 -0.29
C TYR A 41 2.38 21.28 -1.48
N ALA A 42 2.79 20.39 -2.39
CA ALA A 42 3.59 20.77 -3.54
C ALA A 42 2.86 21.74 -4.49
N ASN A 43 1.54 21.58 -4.61
CA ASN A 43 0.71 22.49 -5.40
C ASN A 43 0.35 23.78 -4.63
N GLY A 44 -0.28 23.65 -3.47
CA GLY A 44 -0.86 24.78 -2.74
C GLY A 44 0.18 25.70 -2.10
N ILE A 45 1.32 25.14 -1.64
CA ILE A 45 2.36 25.87 -0.90
C ILE A 45 3.61 26.07 -1.74
N ALA A 46 4.15 24.99 -2.34
CA ALA A 46 5.36 25.11 -3.15
C ALA A 46 5.09 25.66 -4.57
N GLY A 47 3.83 25.81 -4.97
CA GLY A 47 3.45 26.47 -6.24
C GLY A 47 3.78 25.66 -7.49
N LEU A 48 3.94 24.34 -7.37
CA LEU A 48 4.18 23.47 -8.52
C LEU A 48 2.85 23.16 -9.21
N SER A 49 2.84 23.11 -10.55
CA SER A 49 1.61 22.77 -11.29
C SER A 49 1.17 21.32 -11.08
N VAL A 50 -0.12 21.04 -11.21
CA VAL A 50 -0.71 19.71 -11.05
C VAL A 50 -0.03 18.68 -11.96
N VAL A 51 0.22 19.04 -13.22
CA VAL A 51 0.89 18.15 -14.20
C VAL A 51 2.31 17.81 -13.74
N LEU A 52 3.09 18.84 -13.37
CA LEU A 52 4.49 18.66 -12.96
C LEU A 52 4.62 17.75 -11.74
N ILE A 53 3.76 17.98 -10.72
CA ILE A 53 3.73 17.14 -9.52
C ILE A 53 3.38 15.70 -9.88
N SER A 54 2.37 15.51 -10.72
CA SER A 54 1.93 14.16 -11.12
C SER A 54 3.04 13.39 -11.83
N VAL A 55 3.80 14.06 -12.72
CA VAL A 55 4.96 13.48 -13.40
C VAL A 55 6.09 13.17 -12.40
N ILE A 56 6.41 14.11 -11.51
CA ILE A 56 7.44 13.91 -10.48
C ILE A 56 7.07 12.72 -9.57
N LEU A 57 5.87 12.68 -9.02
CA LEU A 57 5.45 11.60 -8.12
C LEU A 57 5.40 10.25 -8.82
N THR A 58 5.04 10.21 -10.10
CA THR A 58 5.12 9.01 -10.93
C THR A 58 6.55 8.53 -11.09
N GLY A 59 7.47 9.44 -11.43
CA GLY A 59 8.90 9.14 -11.53
C GLY A 59 9.50 8.67 -10.21
N MET A 60 9.12 9.29 -9.09
CA MET A 60 9.57 8.90 -7.74
C MET A 60 9.09 7.49 -7.33
N ARG A 61 7.92 7.07 -7.77
CA ARG A 61 7.45 5.68 -7.56
C ARG A 61 8.26 4.66 -8.38
N ILE A 62 8.66 5.03 -9.59
CA ILE A 62 9.57 4.19 -10.40
C ILE A 62 10.94 4.10 -9.72
N PHE A 63 11.46 5.23 -9.24
CA PHE A 63 12.71 5.29 -8.48
C PHE A 63 12.67 4.39 -7.24
N ASP A 64 11.56 4.38 -6.49
CA ASP A 64 11.32 3.45 -5.36
C ASP A 64 11.46 1.97 -5.78
N GLY A 65 10.98 1.61 -6.98
CA GLY A 65 11.15 0.26 -7.52
C GLY A 65 12.60 -0.12 -7.81
N VAL A 66 13.43 0.86 -8.20
CA VAL A 66 14.86 0.65 -8.49
C VAL A 66 15.70 0.57 -7.21
N THR A 67 15.33 1.29 -6.15
CA THR A 67 16.08 1.30 -4.89
C THR A 67 15.94 0.01 -4.09
N ASP A 68 14.84 -0.74 -4.22
CA ASP A 68 14.60 -1.97 -3.46
C ASP A 68 15.72 -3.02 -3.59
N PRO A 69 16.16 -3.44 -4.81
CA PRO A 69 17.23 -4.43 -4.94
C PRO A 69 18.57 -3.95 -4.41
N VAL A 70 18.88 -2.65 -4.60
CA VAL A 70 20.13 -2.03 -4.17
C VAL A 70 20.22 -2.06 -2.64
N ILE A 71 19.18 -1.63 -1.97
CA ILE A 71 19.12 -1.59 -0.50
C ILE A 71 19.09 -3.00 0.10
N GLY A 72 18.35 -3.92 -0.53
CA GLY A 72 18.37 -5.33 -0.13
C GLY A 72 19.78 -5.91 -0.13
N TYR A 73 20.57 -5.61 -1.15
CA TYR A 73 21.97 -6.03 -1.22
C TYR A 73 22.83 -5.45 -0.09
N PHE A 74 22.65 -4.17 0.27
CA PHE A 74 23.38 -3.56 1.39
C PHE A 74 23.02 -4.20 2.74
N ILE A 75 21.73 -4.43 2.98
CA ILE A 75 21.25 -5.11 4.20
C ILE A 75 21.85 -6.51 4.29
N ASP A 76 21.88 -7.24 3.19
CA ASP A 76 22.43 -8.61 3.16
C ASP A 76 23.90 -8.68 3.51
N LYS A 77 24.69 -7.68 3.12
CA LYS A 77 26.12 -7.59 3.43
C LYS A 77 26.43 -7.06 4.84
N THR A 78 25.44 -6.50 5.52
CA THR A 78 25.66 -5.92 6.84
C THR A 78 25.67 -6.99 7.91
N ASN A 79 26.82 -7.12 8.61
CA ASN A 79 27.02 -7.96 9.78
C ASN A 79 27.80 -7.14 10.85
N GLY A 80 27.14 -6.07 11.36
CA GLY A 80 27.79 -5.13 12.25
C GLY A 80 27.61 -5.45 13.74
N LYS A 81 28.38 -4.79 14.60
CA LYS A 81 28.30 -4.84 16.07
C LYS A 81 26.90 -4.47 16.59
N TYR A 82 26.18 -3.62 15.87
CA TYR A 82 24.83 -3.16 16.24
C TYR A 82 23.71 -4.04 15.68
N GLY A 83 24.00 -5.22 15.16
CA GLY A 83 23.06 -6.09 14.46
C GLY A 83 22.98 -5.80 12.96
N LYS A 84 22.11 -6.53 12.28
CA LYS A 84 21.88 -6.42 10.83
C LYS A 84 20.77 -5.46 10.50
N PHE A 85 19.68 -5.44 11.26
CA PHE A 85 18.44 -4.74 10.94
C PHE A 85 18.24 -3.44 11.72
N ARG A 86 18.67 -3.38 12.98
CA ARG A 86 18.53 -2.19 13.84
C ARG A 86 19.09 -0.91 13.22
N PRO A 87 20.31 -0.90 12.64
CA PRO A 87 20.84 0.30 11.99
C PRO A 87 19.92 0.82 10.88
N TYR A 88 19.32 -0.07 10.08
CA TYR A 88 18.46 0.31 8.98
C TYR A 88 17.08 0.81 9.43
N ILE A 89 16.55 0.35 10.57
CA ILE A 89 15.35 0.95 11.18
C ILE A 89 15.64 2.39 11.57
N VAL A 90 16.76 2.64 12.26
CA VAL A 90 17.12 3.97 12.77
C VAL A 90 17.48 4.93 11.62
N ILE A 91 18.38 4.52 10.72
CA ILE A 91 18.81 5.34 9.58
C ILE A 91 17.62 5.60 8.66
N GLY A 92 16.80 4.59 8.36
CA GLY A 92 15.60 4.73 7.54
C GLY A 92 14.62 5.74 8.12
N TYR A 93 14.35 5.66 9.44
CA TYR A 93 13.54 6.64 10.14
C TYR A 93 14.14 8.05 10.06
N LEU A 94 15.42 8.23 10.36
CA LEU A 94 16.09 9.53 10.35
C LEU A 94 16.07 10.15 8.95
N LEU A 95 16.33 9.38 7.91
CA LEU A 95 16.26 9.85 6.53
C LEU A 95 14.84 10.32 6.17
N MET A 96 13.81 9.53 6.51
CA MET A 96 12.42 9.92 6.28
C MET A 96 12.02 11.16 7.09
N ALA A 97 12.38 11.22 8.37
CA ALA A 97 12.05 12.33 9.25
C ALA A 97 12.69 13.64 8.78
N ILE A 98 14.01 13.63 8.58
CA ILE A 98 14.76 14.82 8.14
C ILE A 98 14.30 15.27 6.76
N SER A 99 14.19 14.36 5.79
CA SER A 99 13.77 14.72 4.44
C SER A 99 12.31 15.22 4.41
N SER A 100 11.42 14.66 5.23
CA SER A 100 10.04 15.17 5.34
C SER A 100 10.03 16.58 5.93
N LEU A 101 10.72 16.82 7.04
CA LEU A 101 10.83 18.15 7.62
C LEU A 101 11.41 19.16 6.59
N VAL A 102 12.53 18.81 5.95
CA VAL A 102 13.13 19.65 4.92
C VAL A 102 12.15 19.89 3.78
N LEU A 103 11.48 18.85 3.26
CA LEU A 103 10.54 18.98 2.16
C LEU A 103 9.40 19.97 2.49
N PHE A 104 8.73 19.78 3.61
CA PHE A 104 7.52 20.54 3.96
C PHE A 104 7.81 21.93 4.55
N PHE A 105 9.02 22.21 5.03
CA PHE A 105 9.38 23.51 5.57
C PHE A 105 10.16 24.41 4.62
N THR A 106 10.93 23.86 3.70
CA THR A 106 11.90 24.64 2.95
C THR A 106 11.64 24.72 1.44
N THR A 107 10.84 23.81 0.86
CA THR A 107 10.59 23.83 -0.59
C THR A 107 10.01 25.16 -1.08
N SER A 108 9.12 25.78 -0.31
CA SER A 108 8.52 27.07 -0.63
C SER A 108 9.51 28.26 -0.56
N LEU A 109 10.60 28.10 0.19
CA LEU A 109 11.64 29.12 0.36
C LEU A 109 12.64 29.13 -0.82
N VAL A 110 12.72 28.05 -1.57
CA VAL A 110 13.61 27.93 -2.74
C VAL A 110 13.05 28.75 -3.91
N PRO A 111 13.90 29.40 -4.74
CA PRO A 111 13.46 30.07 -5.96
C PRO A 111 12.61 29.19 -6.85
N VAL A 112 11.51 29.74 -7.41
CA VAL A 112 10.45 28.98 -8.10
C VAL A 112 11.00 28.04 -9.18
N ILE A 113 12.01 28.50 -9.95
CA ILE A 113 12.63 27.71 -11.03
C ILE A 113 13.38 26.47 -10.52
N LEU A 114 13.89 26.49 -9.29
CA LEU A 114 14.66 25.40 -8.69
C LEU A 114 13.78 24.46 -7.84
N ARG A 115 12.55 24.85 -7.48
CA ARG A 115 11.65 24.04 -6.64
C ARG A 115 11.42 22.62 -7.15
N PRO A 116 11.21 22.38 -8.46
CA PRO A 116 11.03 21.01 -8.96
C PRO A 116 12.24 20.12 -8.70
N LEU A 117 13.43 20.62 -9.00
CA LEU A 117 14.68 19.88 -8.80
C LEU A 117 14.94 19.63 -7.30
N TYR A 118 14.74 20.66 -6.48
CA TYR A 118 14.86 20.55 -5.03
C TYR A 118 13.90 19.50 -4.46
N PHE A 119 12.64 19.55 -4.87
CA PHE A 119 11.62 18.58 -4.46
C PHE A 119 12.03 17.15 -4.85
N ILE A 120 12.52 16.92 -6.08
CA ILE A 120 12.98 15.62 -6.54
C ILE A 120 14.13 15.10 -5.66
N ILE A 121 15.13 15.93 -5.38
CA ILE A 121 16.30 15.52 -4.58
C ILE A 121 15.88 15.14 -3.17
N VAL A 122 15.12 16.00 -2.48
CA VAL A 122 14.71 15.77 -1.10
C VAL A 122 13.75 14.56 -1.01
N TYR A 123 12.82 14.44 -1.96
CA TYR A 123 11.91 13.30 -2.02
C TYR A 123 12.66 11.98 -2.32
N SER A 124 13.74 12.01 -3.11
CA SER A 124 14.59 10.84 -3.34
C SER A 124 15.25 10.34 -2.05
N VAL A 125 15.71 11.26 -1.18
CA VAL A 125 16.26 10.91 0.13
C VAL A 125 15.18 10.26 1.01
N TYR A 126 13.96 10.80 0.98
CA TYR A 126 12.81 10.18 1.65
C TYR A 126 12.58 8.74 1.18
N ILE A 127 12.58 8.50 -0.14
CA ILE A 127 12.37 7.16 -0.70
C ILE A 127 13.46 6.19 -0.26
N ILE A 128 14.72 6.61 -0.23
CA ILE A 128 15.82 5.77 0.27
C ILE A 128 15.57 5.35 1.74
N GLY A 129 15.17 6.29 2.59
CA GLY A 129 14.80 6.00 3.97
C GLY A 129 13.60 5.04 4.08
N TYR A 130 12.57 5.26 3.25
CA TYR A 130 11.40 4.40 3.15
C TYR A 130 11.79 2.97 2.74
N THR A 131 12.65 2.82 1.74
CA THR A 131 13.11 1.51 1.29
C THR A 131 13.95 0.80 2.35
N PHE A 132 14.76 1.51 3.15
CA PHE A 132 15.47 0.90 4.28
C PHE A 132 14.49 0.25 5.26
N GLN A 133 13.48 0.95 5.71
CA GLN A 133 12.52 0.38 6.67
C GLN A 133 11.67 -0.74 6.05
N THR A 134 11.18 -0.57 4.83
CA THR A 134 10.35 -1.62 4.16
C THR A 134 11.14 -2.90 3.88
N ALA A 135 12.43 -2.79 3.57
CA ALA A 135 13.29 -3.95 3.41
C ALA A 135 13.48 -4.70 4.73
N VAL A 136 13.62 -3.98 5.86
CA VAL A 136 13.67 -4.60 7.20
C VAL A 136 12.34 -5.27 7.55
N VAL A 137 11.20 -4.68 7.21
CA VAL A 137 9.88 -5.31 7.44
C VAL A 137 9.80 -6.69 6.78
N LYS A 138 10.33 -6.83 5.56
CA LYS A 138 10.29 -8.08 4.82
C LYS A 138 11.33 -9.10 5.31
N SER A 139 12.58 -8.68 5.48
CA SER A 139 13.69 -9.59 5.81
C SER A 139 13.84 -9.85 7.30
N GLY A 140 13.52 -8.88 8.17
CA GLY A 140 13.64 -9.01 9.62
C GLY A 140 12.67 -10.03 10.24
N GLN A 141 11.58 -10.38 9.55
CA GLN A 141 10.66 -11.42 10.01
C GLN A 141 11.34 -12.79 10.19
N SER A 142 12.33 -13.10 9.36
CA SER A 142 13.07 -14.36 9.45
C SER A 142 13.95 -14.46 10.71
N VAL A 143 14.37 -13.31 11.25
CA VAL A 143 15.21 -13.22 12.43
C VAL A 143 14.42 -13.19 13.73
N ILE A 144 13.24 -12.54 13.69
CA ILE A 144 12.33 -12.50 14.86
C ILE A 144 11.94 -13.92 15.26
N THR A 145 11.53 -14.76 14.30
CA THR A 145 11.13 -16.14 14.58
C THR A 145 11.28 -17.04 13.37
N ASN A 146 11.76 -18.27 13.60
CA ASN A 146 11.71 -19.36 12.64
C ASN A 146 10.54 -20.34 12.91
N ASP A 147 9.73 -20.09 13.96
CA ASP A 147 8.57 -20.90 14.27
C ASP A 147 7.42 -20.58 13.29
N MET A 148 7.05 -21.54 12.46
CA MET A 148 5.96 -21.42 11.49
C MET A 148 4.61 -21.06 12.13
N LYS A 149 4.40 -21.37 13.42
CA LYS A 149 3.17 -21.02 14.15
C LYS A 149 3.13 -19.54 14.56
N GLN A 150 4.30 -18.89 14.70
CA GLN A 150 4.40 -17.48 15.08
C GLN A 150 4.38 -16.52 13.87
N ARG A 151 4.79 -16.96 12.69
CA ARG A 151 4.79 -16.12 11.49
C ARG A 151 3.43 -15.49 11.15
N PRO A 152 2.29 -16.19 11.25
CA PRO A 152 0.97 -15.57 11.06
C PRO A 152 0.67 -14.45 12.05
N MET A 153 1.25 -14.47 13.27
CA MET A 153 1.08 -13.40 14.24
C MET A 153 1.75 -12.10 13.81
N ILE A 154 2.93 -12.17 13.15
CA ILE A 154 3.57 -10.98 12.59
C ILE A 154 2.65 -10.32 11.57
N THR A 155 2.11 -11.10 10.63
CA THR A 155 1.16 -10.60 9.63
C THR A 155 -0.10 -10.01 10.27
N PHE A 156 -0.61 -10.63 11.34
CA PHE A 156 -1.77 -10.12 12.08
C PHE A 156 -1.49 -8.74 12.71
N PHE A 157 -0.36 -8.60 13.45
CA PHE A 157 0.03 -7.32 14.04
C PHE A 157 0.30 -6.27 12.97
N ASP A 158 1.06 -6.61 11.91
CA ASP A 158 1.34 -5.70 10.80
C ASP A 158 0.05 -5.17 10.16
N SER A 159 -0.85 -6.07 9.77
CA SER A 159 -2.11 -5.67 9.10
C SER A 159 -2.99 -4.82 10.00
N THR A 160 -3.08 -5.18 11.29
CA THR A 160 -3.88 -4.46 12.28
C THR A 160 -3.32 -3.05 12.50
N PHE A 161 -2.02 -2.94 12.72
CA PHE A 161 -1.38 -1.65 12.99
C PHE A 161 -1.37 -0.74 11.77
N ILE A 162 -1.19 -1.27 10.55
CA ILE A 162 -1.30 -0.51 9.30
C ILE A 162 -2.71 0.07 9.15
N MET A 163 -3.74 -0.73 9.40
CA MET A 163 -5.12 -0.27 9.34
C MET A 163 -5.35 0.90 10.32
N PHE A 164 -4.86 0.77 11.56
CA PHE A 164 -4.95 1.86 12.54
C PHE A 164 -4.14 3.07 12.14
N ALA A 165 -2.91 2.91 11.64
CA ALA A 165 -2.05 4.01 11.20
C ALA A 165 -2.73 4.85 10.11
N HIS A 166 -3.24 4.21 9.05
CA HIS A 166 -3.95 4.92 7.99
C HIS A 166 -5.27 5.55 8.48
N GLY A 167 -6.03 4.85 9.32
CA GLY A 167 -7.26 5.37 9.93
C GLY A 167 -7.01 6.58 10.81
N LEU A 168 -5.99 6.53 11.68
CA LEU A 168 -5.62 7.65 12.55
C LEU A 168 -5.14 8.87 11.77
N VAL A 169 -4.30 8.68 10.73
CA VAL A 169 -3.87 9.79 9.87
C VAL A 169 -5.05 10.40 9.12
N ALA A 170 -5.92 9.56 8.54
CA ALA A 170 -7.11 10.06 7.85
C ALA A 170 -8.04 10.83 8.81
N PHE A 171 -8.24 10.31 10.03
CA PHE A 171 -9.02 10.98 11.07
C PHE A 171 -8.38 12.32 11.49
N TYR A 172 -7.08 12.31 11.76
CA TYR A 172 -6.35 13.51 12.17
C TYR A 172 -6.43 14.61 11.11
N VAL A 173 -6.22 14.26 9.84
CA VAL A 173 -6.32 15.24 8.75
C VAL A 173 -7.75 15.73 8.56
N SER A 174 -8.73 14.82 8.49
CA SER A 174 -10.09 15.19 8.08
C SER A 174 -10.92 15.82 9.21
N VAL A 175 -10.73 15.36 10.46
CA VAL A 175 -11.54 15.83 11.61
C VAL A 175 -10.87 16.99 12.35
N TYR A 176 -9.53 16.97 12.46
CA TYR A 176 -8.84 17.98 13.24
C TYR A 176 -8.16 19.05 12.37
N LEU A 177 -7.26 18.65 11.45
CA LEU A 177 -6.47 19.62 10.69
C LEU A 177 -7.33 20.45 9.74
N ILE A 178 -8.22 19.83 8.97
CA ILE A 178 -9.07 20.57 8.04
C ILE A 178 -10.13 21.41 8.78
N GLU A 179 -10.63 20.93 9.91
CA GLU A 179 -11.55 21.77 10.72
C GLU A 179 -10.84 23.01 11.28
N LYS A 180 -9.58 22.88 11.71
CA LYS A 180 -8.77 23.96 12.27
C LYS A 180 -8.30 24.97 11.21
N TYR A 181 -7.80 24.48 10.07
CA TYR A 181 -7.15 25.31 9.05
C TYR A 181 -8.03 25.60 7.83
N LYS A 182 -9.15 24.91 7.68
CA LYS A 182 -10.17 24.98 6.61
C LYS A 182 -9.69 24.56 5.22
N THR A 183 -8.41 24.70 4.89
CA THR A 183 -7.87 24.50 3.54
C THR A 183 -6.54 23.74 3.56
N PHE A 184 -6.24 23.01 2.49
CA PHE A 184 -4.91 22.45 2.26
C PHE A 184 -3.87 23.45 1.75
N GLN A 185 -4.24 24.72 1.54
CA GLN A 185 -3.30 25.79 1.15
C GLN A 185 -2.62 26.47 2.34
N SER A 186 -2.66 25.85 3.52
CA SER A 186 -2.08 26.38 4.75
C SER A 186 -0.73 25.74 5.06
N GLN A 187 0.34 26.55 5.10
CA GLN A 187 1.67 26.10 5.56
C GLN A 187 1.61 25.60 7.01
N ALA A 188 0.82 26.24 7.87
CA ALA A 188 0.68 25.88 9.28
C ALA A 188 0.05 24.47 9.43
N LEU A 189 -0.91 24.08 8.55
CA LEU A 189 -1.48 22.75 8.51
C LEU A 189 -0.39 21.71 8.28
N PHE A 190 0.43 21.89 7.23
CA PHE A 190 1.47 20.93 6.90
C PHE A 190 2.59 20.89 7.93
N SER A 191 2.92 22.03 8.54
CA SER A 191 3.93 22.07 9.63
C SER A 191 3.50 21.24 10.82
N GLU A 192 2.26 21.42 11.29
CA GLU A 192 1.71 20.64 12.40
C GLU A 192 1.58 19.16 12.04
N PHE A 193 1.11 18.86 10.82
CA PHE A 193 0.95 17.49 10.33
C PHE A 193 2.27 16.73 10.31
N VAL A 194 3.31 17.31 9.71
CA VAL A 194 4.61 16.67 9.58
C VAL A 194 5.26 16.43 10.93
N ILE A 195 5.24 17.43 11.83
CA ILE A 195 5.82 17.29 13.18
C ILE A 195 5.13 16.17 13.94
N THR A 196 3.80 16.11 13.90
CA THR A 196 3.02 15.07 14.60
C THR A 196 3.36 13.68 14.06
N VAL A 197 3.42 13.51 12.73
CA VAL A 197 3.75 12.23 12.12
C VAL A 197 5.19 11.82 12.41
N VAL A 198 6.15 12.74 12.32
CA VAL A 198 7.56 12.48 12.64
C VAL A 198 7.71 11.98 14.08
N ILE A 199 7.07 12.63 15.05
CA ILE A 199 7.12 12.22 16.46
C ILE A 199 6.49 10.82 16.65
N ALA A 200 5.28 10.61 16.12
CA ALA A 200 4.57 9.33 16.24
C ALA A 200 5.35 8.17 15.59
N ALA A 201 5.88 8.39 14.38
CA ALA A 201 6.70 7.41 13.68
C ALA A 201 8.02 7.15 14.40
N GLY A 202 8.61 8.17 15.04
CA GLY A 202 9.82 8.03 15.85
C GLY A 202 9.62 7.13 17.07
N ILE A 203 8.50 7.32 17.77
CA ILE A 203 8.13 6.45 18.89
C ILE A 203 7.95 4.99 18.39
N CYS A 204 7.23 4.80 17.29
CA CYS A 204 7.05 3.47 16.68
C CYS A 204 8.39 2.83 16.28
N SER A 205 9.29 3.58 15.64
CA SER A 205 10.62 3.08 15.26
C SER A 205 11.50 2.74 16.47
N ALA A 206 11.49 3.56 17.52
CA ALA A 206 12.22 3.28 18.74
C ALA A 206 11.72 1.99 19.43
N LEU A 207 10.40 1.83 19.52
CA LEU A 207 9.79 0.62 20.07
C LEU A 207 10.10 -0.61 19.21
N ALA A 208 10.13 -0.46 17.88
CA ALA A 208 10.50 -1.56 16.98
C ALA A 208 11.96 -2.02 17.18
N VAL A 209 12.90 -1.08 17.40
CA VAL A 209 14.29 -1.39 17.73
C VAL A 209 14.36 -2.18 19.03
N ILE A 210 13.57 -1.81 20.06
CA ILE A 210 13.50 -2.56 21.34
C ILE A 210 12.95 -3.97 21.08
N GLY A 211 11.91 -4.11 20.24
CA GLY A 211 11.31 -5.40 19.92
C GLY A 211 12.27 -6.41 19.28
N ILE A 212 13.16 -5.94 18.39
CA ILE A 212 14.11 -6.81 17.69
C ILE A 212 15.47 -6.94 18.43
N TRP A 213 15.68 -6.19 19.51
CA TRP A 213 17.00 -6.03 20.14
C TRP A 213 17.75 -7.32 20.40
N ASP A 214 17.10 -8.28 21.06
CA ASP A 214 17.70 -9.57 21.44
C ASP A 214 17.83 -10.54 20.25
N LYS A 215 17.03 -10.33 19.21
CA LYS A 215 16.92 -11.22 18.05
C LYS A 215 17.85 -10.81 16.92
N ASP A 216 18.16 -9.53 16.79
CA ASP A 216 19.07 -9.00 15.77
C ASP A 216 20.54 -9.25 16.15
N ASN A 217 20.93 -10.53 16.13
CA ASN A 217 22.27 -11.00 16.49
C ASN A 217 22.78 -11.98 15.44
N VAL A 218 24.09 -11.90 15.15
CA VAL A 218 24.82 -12.77 14.19
C VAL A 218 24.55 -14.25 14.39
N LYS A 219 24.25 -14.67 15.63
CA LYS A 219 23.88 -16.04 15.98
C LYS A 219 22.71 -16.59 15.14
N TYR A 220 21.77 -15.73 14.75
CA TYR A 220 20.56 -16.10 14.02
C TYR A 220 20.66 -15.92 12.49
N PHE A 221 21.77 -15.37 11.98
CA PHE A 221 21.98 -15.09 10.54
C PHE A 221 22.65 -16.22 9.76
N LYS A 222 23.12 -17.27 10.42
CA LYS A 222 23.91 -18.36 9.80
C LYS A 222 23.10 -19.33 8.91
N LEU A 223 21.92 -18.91 8.46
CA LEU A 223 21.11 -19.72 7.57
C LEU A 223 21.23 -19.19 6.14
N ASP A 224 21.85 -20.00 5.26
CA ASP A 224 21.90 -19.89 3.80
C ASP A 224 22.88 -18.89 3.14
N GLU A 225 24.17 -18.97 3.45
CA GLU A 225 25.20 -18.41 2.55
C GLU A 225 25.37 -19.23 1.24
N ASP A 226 24.99 -20.51 1.22
CA ASP A 226 25.31 -21.43 0.11
C ASP A 226 24.26 -21.45 -1.03
N LYS A 227 23.18 -20.66 -0.98
CA LYS A 227 22.09 -20.73 -1.98
C LYS A 227 21.69 -19.39 -2.62
N LYS A 228 22.57 -18.40 -2.66
CA LYS A 228 22.30 -17.17 -3.44
C LYS A 228 22.52 -17.45 -4.92
N GLN A 229 21.49 -17.97 -5.61
CA GLN A 229 21.41 -17.86 -7.06
C GLN A 229 21.43 -16.37 -7.43
N GLN A 230 22.45 -15.94 -8.17
CA GLN A 230 22.48 -14.60 -8.76
C GLN A 230 21.36 -14.52 -9.79
N ILE A 231 20.31 -13.77 -9.43
CA ILE A 231 19.14 -13.59 -10.29
C ILE A 231 19.45 -12.49 -11.29
N HIS A 232 19.45 -12.80 -12.58
CA HIS A 232 19.61 -11.83 -13.66
C HIS A 232 18.25 -11.32 -14.16
N PHE A 233 18.19 -10.07 -14.60
CA PHE A 233 16.95 -9.51 -15.19
C PHE A 233 16.41 -10.33 -16.38
N ARG A 234 17.26 -11.06 -17.07
CA ARG A 234 16.86 -12.00 -18.15
C ARG A 234 15.94 -13.12 -17.66
N ASP A 235 16.09 -13.56 -16.40
CA ASP A 235 15.32 -14.67 -15.85
C ASP A 235 13.84 -14.26 -15.65
N TYR A 236 13.58 -12.98 -15.32
CA TYR A 236 12.20 -12.46 -15.23
C TYR A 236 11.47 -12.54 -16.58
N ALA A 237 12.13 -12.14 -17.66
CA ALA A 237 11.53 -12.16 -18.99
C ALA A 237 11.24 -13.59 -19.47
N ALA A 238 12.13 -14.54 -19.17
CA ALA A 238 11.95 -15.94 -19.50
C ALA A 238 10.74 -16.56 -18.78
N ILE A 239 10.63 -16.34 -17.46
CA ILE A 239 9.51 -16.83 -16.65
C ILE A 239 8.18 -16.26 -17.16
N ILE A 240 8.10 -14.93 -17.38
CA ILE A 240 6.89 -14.29 -17.92
C ILE A 240 6.50 -14.91 -19.28
N LYS A 241 7.47 -15.26 -20.12
CA LYS A 241 7.22 -15.79 -21.45
C LYS A 241 6.67 -17.22 -21.40
N HIS A 242 7.15 -18.06 -20.50
CA HIS A 242 6.82 -19.49 -20.46
C HIS A 242 5.69 -19.83 -19.48
N ASN A 243 5.57 -19.11 -18.37
CA ASN A 243 4.53 -19.36 -17.37
C ASN A 243 3.27 -18.52 -17.66
N LYS A 244 2.30 -19.13 -18.36
CA LYS A 244 1.03 -18.47 -18.69
C LYS A 244 0.22 -18.06 -17.45
N PRO A 245 0.08 -18.87 -16.38
CA PRO A 245 -0.62 -18.47 -15.16
C PRO A 245 -0.05 -17.19 -14.54
N ILE A 246 1.28 -17.06 -14.39
CA ILE A 246 1.87 -15.85 -13.80
C ILE A 246 1.56 -14.61 -14.62
N ARG A 247 1.62 -14.69 -15.96
CA ARG A 247 1.24 -13.56 -16.82
C ARG A 247 -0.18 -13.10 -16.57
N MET A 248 -1.12 -14.03 -16.49
CA MET A 248 -2.53 -13.70 -16.25
C MET A 248 -2.71 -13.09 -14.86
N LEU A 249 -2.07 -13.65 -13.84
CA LEU A 249 -2.14 -13.11 -12.47
C LEU A 249 -1.52 -11.73 -12.37
N VAL A 250 -0.39 -11.49 -13.02
CA VAL A 250 0.29 -10.19 -13.08
C VAL A 250 -0.61 -9.12 -13.70
N ILE A 251 -1.23 -9.40 -14.84
CA ILE A 251 -2.12 -8.42 -15.51
C ILE A 251 -3.35 -8.13 -14.64
N ALA A 252 -3.94 -9.16 -14.02
CA ALA A 252 -5.08 -9.00 -13.13
C ALA A 252 -4.72 -8.18 -11.88
N ALA A 253 -3.57 -8.46 -11.24
CA ALA A 253 -3.08 -7.72 -10.08
C ALA A 253 -2.73 -6.27 -10.43
N ALA A 254 -2.08 -6.04 -11.59
CA ALA A 254 -1.74 -4.72 -12.09
C ALA A 254 -2.99 -3.85 -12.34
N SER A 255 -4.02 -4.42 -12.98
CA SER A 255 -5.29 -3.73 -13.21
C SER A 255 -6.00 -3.37 -11.90
N ASN A 256 -6.02 -4.29 -10.94
CA ASN A 256 -6.60 -4.06 -9.62
C ASN A 256 -5.81 -2.98 -8.85
N LYS A 257 -4.47 -3.02 -8.91
CA LYS A 257 -3.61 -2.03 -8.26
C LYS A 257 -3.76 -0.63 -8.85
N PHE A 258 -3.82 -0.52 -10.18
CA PHE A 258 -4.09 0.75 -10.85
C PHE A 258 -5.41 1.35 -10.36
N ALA A 259 -6.49 0.56 -10.37
CA ALA A 259 -7.79 0.98 -9.87
C ALA A 259 -7.71 1.45 -8.40
N GLN A 260 -7.00 0.70 -7.54
CA GLN A 260 -6.79 1.04 -6.13
C GLN A 260 -6.11 2.40 -5.95
N MET A 261 -5.09 2.69 -6.75
CA MET A 261 -4.37 3.97 -6.67
C MET A 261 -5.21 5.14 -7.16
N VAL A 262 -6.11 4.91 -8.10
CA VAL A 262 -7.02 5.95 -8.58
C VAL A 262 -8.07 6.27 -7.53
N TYR A 263 -8.87 5.30 -7.07
CA TYR A 263 -9.94 5.58 -6.10
C TYR A 263 -9.44 5.92 -4.69
N GLY A 264 -8.24 5.48 -4.32
CA GLY A 264 -7.59 5.80 -3.05
C GLY A 264 -6.75 7.08 -3.07
N ASN A 265 -6.67 7.78 -4.20
CA ASN A 265 -5.93 9.03 -4.30
C ASN A 265 -6.55 10.10 -3.39
N SER A 266 -5.71 10.85 -2.66
CA SER A 266 -6.17 11.89 -1.72
C SER A 266 -7.07 12.93 -2.38
N THR A 267 -6.76 13.32 -3.61
CA THR A 267 -7.59 14.29 -4.36
C THR A 267 -8.97 13.72 -4.67
N VAL A 268 -9.06 12.45 -5.05
CA VAL A 268 -10.34 11.79 -5.31
C VAL A 268 -11.16 11.66 -4.02
N LEU A 269 -10.50 11.42 -2.87
CA LEU A 269 -11.17 11.39 -1.56
C LEU A 269 -11.64 12.79 -1.13
N VAL A 270 -10.88 13.85 -1.41
CA VAL A 270 -11.32 15.24 -1.20
C VAL A 270 -12.55 15.55 -2.07
N MET A 271 -12.54 15.16 -3.33
CA MET A 271 -13.70 15.35 -4.23
C MET A 271 -14.92 14.58 -3.75
N LEU A 272 -14.76 13.36 -3.22
CA LEU A 272 -15.86 12.55 -2.71
C LEU A 272 -16.43 13.12 -1.41
N TYR A 273 -15.58 13.23 -0.37
CA TYR A 273 -16.04 13.59 0.98
C TYR A 273 -16.17 15.11 1.17
N GLY A 274 -15.26 15.91 0.60
CA GLY A 274 -15.26 17.36 0.72
C GLY A 274 -16.28 18.02 -0.18
N ILE A 275 -16.23 17.73 -1.48
CA ILE A 275 -17.02 18.45 -2.48
C ILE A 275 -18.39 17.80 -2.69
N LEU A 276 -18.44 16.47 -2.95
CA LEU A 276 -19.73 15.81 -3.26
C LEU A 276 -20.60 15.61 -2.02
N MET A 277 -20.00 15.18 -0.89
CA MET A 277 -20.72 14.96 0.37
C MET A 277 -20.75 16.20 1.28
N GLN A 278 -19.94 17.21 1.00
CA GLN A 278 -19.77 18.42 1.82
C GLN A 278 -19.49 18.12 3.31
N ASN A 279 -18.86 16.97 3.56
CA ASN A 279 -18.57 16.49 4.92
C ASN A 279 -17.23 15.75 4.95
N TYR A 280 -16.13 16.48 4.82
CA TYR A 280 -14.79 15.89 4.78
C TYR A 280 -14.41 15.09 6.04
N PRO A 281 -14.85 15.46 7.27
CA PRO A 281 -14.64 14.64 8.47
C PRO A 281 -15.10 13.18 8.34
N LEU A 282 -16.11 12.90 7.50
CA LEU A 282 -16.55 11.52 7.26
C LEU A 282 -15.44 10.62 6.71
N ALA A 283 -14.48 11.16 5.97
CA ALA A 283 -13.38 10.38 5.41
C ALA A 283 -12.59 9.60 6.49
N GLY A 284 -12.27 10.26 7.59
CA GLY A 284 -11.57 9.64 8.71
C GLY A 284 -12.46 8.75 9.57
N ILE A 285 -13.66 9.23 9.90
CA ILE A 285 -14.59 8.53 10.79
C ILE A 285 -15.08 7.23 10.14
N ILE A 286 -15.46 7.26 8.87
CA ILE A 286 -15.93 6.07 8.13
C ILE A 286 -14.82 5.03 8.04
N GLY A 287 -13.55 5.45 7.84
CA GLY A 287 -12.42 4.53 7.80
C GLY A 287 -12.30 3.68 9.08
N ILE A 288 -12.56 4.26 10.24
CA ILE A 288 -12.54 3.57 11.53
C ILE A 288 -13.78 2.68 11.68
N ILE A 289 -14.98 3.20 11.41
CA ILE A 289 -16.24 2.47 11.57
C ILE A 289 -16.27 1.22 10.67
N VAL A 290 -15.84 1.36 9.43
CA VAL A 290 -15.83 0.27 8.43
C VAL A 290 -14.69 -0.71 8.68
N GLY A 291 -13.61 -0.28 9.32
CA GLY A 291 -12.43 -1.11 9.55
C GLY A 291 -12.73 -2.40 10.34
N ILE A 292 -13.51 -2.29 11.42
CA ILE A 292 -13.85 -3.45 12.29
C ILE A 292 -14.69 -4.49 11.56
N PRO A 293 -15.85 -4.16 10.95
CA PRO A 293 -16.61 -5.11 10.15
C PRO A 293 -15.81 -5.71 8.98
N ASN A 294 -14.91 -4.93 8.41
CA ASN A 294 -14.05 -5.36 7.30
C ASN A 294 -13.19 -6.58 7.69
N LEU A 295 -12.66 -6.63 8.90
CA LEU A 295 -11.91 -7.80 9.40
C LEU A 295 -12.77 -9.09 9.38
N GLY A 296 -14.03 -8.98 9.75
CA GLY A 296 -14.98 -10.10 9.67
C GLY A 296 -15.21 -10.57 8.22
N ILE A 297 -15.37 -9.64 7.29
CA ILE A 297 -15.58 -9.95 5.87
C ILE A 297 -14.31 -10.60 5.27
N ILE A 298 -13.11 -10.11 5.62
CA ILE A 298 -11.84 -10.72 5.21
C ILE A 298 -11.73 -12.15 5.70
N TYR A 299 -12.08 -12.41 6.98
CA TYR A 299 -12.08 -13.75 7.55
C TYR A 299 -13.01 -14.72 6.77
N LEU A 300 -14.24 -14.27 6.45
CA LEU A 300 -15.16 -15.04 5.62
C LEU A 300 -14.59 -15.31 4.21
N GLY A 301 -13.88 -14.34 3.64
CA GLY A 301 -13.19 -14.49 2.36
C GLY A 301 -12.09 -15.54 2.39
N ILE A 302 -11.29 -15.56 3.45
CA ILE A 302 -10.22 -16.57 3.65
C ILE A 302 -10.84 -17.96 3.78
N GLU A 303 -11.91 -18.11 4.57
CA GLU A 303 -12.60 -19.39 4.73
C GLU A 303 -13.22 -19.87 3.41
N HIS A 304 -13.78 -18.93 2.63
CA HIS A 304 -14.27 -19.23 1.29
C HIS A 304 -13.16 -19.72 0.35
N ALA A 305 -11.96 -19.09 0.44
CA ALA A 305 -10.81 -19.49 -0.37
C ALA A 305 -10.32 -20.90 -0.03
N LYS A 306 -10.32 -21.28 1.25
CA LYS A 306 -9.98 -22.65 1.68
C LYS A 306 -10.95 -23.67 1.07
N ARG A 307 -12.26 -23.35 1.02
CA ARG A 307 -13.30 -24.27 0.51
C ARG A 307 -13.34 -24.31 -1.01
N CYS A 308 -13.35 -23.16 -1.68
CA CYS A 308 -13.60 -23.05 -3.12
C CYS A 308 -12.34 -22.89 -3.98
N GLY A 309 -11.19 -22.56 -3.36
CA GLY A 309 -9.94 -22.22 -4.02
C GLY A 309 -9.79 -20.73 -4.32
N GLN A 310 -8.54 -20.31 -4.48
CA GLN A 310 -8.14 -18.90 -4.58
C GLN A 310 -8.70 -18.21 -5.82
N LYS A 311 -8.59 -18.82 -7.00
CA LYS A 311 -9.13 -18.31 -8.26
C LYS A 311 -10.63 -17.99 -8.17
N LYS A 312 -11.43 -18.94 -7.68
CA LYS A 312 -12.90 -18.77 -7.56
C LYS A 312 -13.23 -17.66 -6.59
N THR A 313 -12.48 -17.55 -5.49
CA THR A 313 -12.68 -16.49 -4.49
C THR A 313 -12.35 -15.13 -5.06
N LEU A 314 -11.20 -14.97 -5.76
CA LEU A 314 -10.84 -13.71 -6.42
C LEU A 314 -11.92 -13.28 -7.40
N VAL A 315 -12.37 -14.17 -8.28
CA VAL A 315 -13.37 -13.83 -9.29
C VAL A 315 -14.72 -13.46 -8.64
N ARG A 316 -15.18 -14.21 -7.63
CA ARG A 316 -16.45 -13.93 -6.93
C ARG A 316 -16.40 -12.61 -6.15
N SER A 317 -15.33 -12.36 -5.41
CA SER A 317 -15.16 -11.08 -4.70
C SER A 317 -15.08 -9.91 -5.67
N THR A 318 -14.43 -10.07 -6.82
CA THR A 318 -14.38 -9.02 -7.86
C THR A 318 -15.77 -8.76 -8.47
N TYR A 319 -16.60 -9.79 -8.72
CA TYR A 319 -17.98 -9.60 -9.16
C TYR A 319 -18.81 -8.83 -8.11
N LEU A 320 -18.71 -9.21 -6.84
CA LEU A 320 -19.40 -8.51 -5.75
C LEU A 320 -18.91 -7.05 -5.63
N ALA A 321 -17.60 -6.80 -5.81
CA ALA A 321 -17.06 -5.45 -5.83
C ALA A 321 -17.68 -4.61 -6.95
N ILE A 322 -17.84 -5.14 -8.16
CA ILE A 322 -18.51 -4.45 -9.27
C ILE A 322 -19.96 -4.14 -8.90
N ILE A 323 -20.70 -5.09 -8.34
CA ILE A 323 -22.11 -4.88 -7.96
C ILE A 323 -22.22 -3.75 -6.92
N PHE A 324 -21.47 -3.84 -5.80
CA PHE A 324 -21.54 -2.81 -4.76
C PHE A 324 -21.01 -1.46 -5.23
N GLN A 325 -19.98 -1.43 -6.08
CA GLN A 325 -19.49 -0.17 -6.68
C GLN A 325 -20.52 0.46 -7.62
N THR A 326 -21.24 -0.36 -8.37
CA THR A 326 -22.33 0.11 -9.25
C THR A 326 -23.49 0.66 -8.42
N ILE A 327 -23.88 0.00 -7.33
CA ILE A 327 -24.88 0.52 -6.40
C ILE A 327 -24.43 1.86 -5.83
N LEU A 328 -23.19 1.95 -5.37
CA LEU A 328 -22.63 3.21 -4.86
C LEU A 328 -22.61 4.31 -5.93
N MET A 329 -22.29 3.97 -7.19
CA MET A 329 -22.32 4.89 -8.32
C MET A 329 -23.75 5.43 -8.55
N PHE A 330 -24.77 4.58 -8.51
CA PHE A 330 -26.16 5.01 -8.61
C PHE A 330 -26.57 5.91 -7.44
N MET A 331 -26.12 5.61 -6.22
CA MET A 331 -26.34 6.50 -5.08
C MET A 331 -25.70 7.88 -5.31
N MET A 332 -24.47 7.94 -5.84
CA MET A 332 -23.79 9.21 -6.16
C MET A 332 -24.50 10.01 -7.28
N ILE A 333 -25.19 9.34 -8.20
CA ILE A 333 -25.90 10.00 -9.30
C ILE A 333 -27.27 10.51 -8.85
N PHE A 334 -28.05 9.66 -8.19
CA PHE A 334 -29.48 9.87 -7.96
C PHE A 334 -29.85 10.30 -6.54
N SER A 335 -28.97 10.09 -5.55
CA SER A 335 -29.21 10.50 -4.16
C SER A 335 -28.41 11.74 -3.82
N ASP A 336 -28.94 12.55 -2.92
CA ASP A 336 -28.21 13.65 -2.32
C ASP A 336 -27.35 13.13 -1.16
N LEU A 337 -26.05 12.95 -1.42
CA LEU A 337 -25.11 12.44 -0.43
C LEU A 337 -24.69 13.48 0.63
N THR A 338 -25.10 14.74 0.51
CA THR A 338 -24.91 15.73 1.60
C THR A 338 -25.71 15.36 2.84
N ASN A 339 -26.80 14.57 2.64
CA ASN A 339 -27.61 14.02 3.73
C ASN A 339 -26.96 12.87 4.50
N VAL A 340 -25.81 12.37 4.05
CA VAL A 340 -25.08 11.31 4.78
C VAL A 340 -24.42 11.94 6.03
N SER A 341 -25.00 11.65 7.19
CA SER A 341 -24.55 12.20 8.46
C SER A 341 -24.62 11.16 9.56
N LEU A 342 -23.60 11.11 10.41
CA LEU A 342 -23.59 10.26 11.59
C LEU A 342 -24.30 10.91 12.79
N ARG A 343 -24.60 12.22 12.72
CA ARG A 343 -25.37 12.94 13.75
C ARG A 343 -26.87 12.71 13.58
N HIS A 344 -27.34 12.61 12.32
CA HIS A 344 -28.74 12.35 11.98
C HIS A 344 -28.79 11.17 11.03
N ILE A 345 -28.95 9.97 11.63
CA ILE A 345 -28.99 8.73 10.86
C ILE A 345 -30.31 8.65 10.10
N ASN A 346 -30.23 8.70 8.79
CA ASN A 346 -31.34 8.53 7.87
C ASN A 346 -31.15 7.28 6.98
N PHE A 347 -32.14 6.93 6.17
CA PHE A 347 -32.08 5.78 5.27
C PHE A 347 -30.86 5.83 4.33
N ILE A 348 -30.53 7.01 3.79
CA ILE A 348 -29.39 7.20 2.86
C ILE A 348 -28.07 6.93 3.60
N THR A 349 -27.93 7.38 4.84
CA THR A 349 -26.75 7.12 5.69
C THR A 349 -26.55 5.63 5.93
N VAL A 350 -27.62 4.91 6.33
CA VAL A 350 -27.56 3.46 6.57
C VAL A 350 -27.21 2.70 5.29
N ALA A 351 -27.89 3.02 4.20
CA ALA A 351 -27.65 2.39 2.89
C ALA A 351 -26.21 2.63 2.41
N PHE A 352 -25.71 3.87 2.53
CA PHE A 352 -24.34 4.22 2.16
C PHE A 352 -23.32 3.45 3.01
N LEU A 353 -23.46 3.45 4.34
CA LEU A 353 -22.53 2.74 5.23
C LEU A 353 -22.51 1.24 4.98
N LEU A 354 -23.68 0.64 4.75
CA LEU A 354 -23.79 -0.79 4.45
C LEU A 354 -23.10 -1.14 3.14
N VAL A 355 -23.44 -0.43 2.06
CA VAL A 355 -22.83 -0.67 0.74
C VAL A 355 -21.33 -0.41 0.77
N PHE A 356 -20.91 0.67 1.42
CA PHE A 356 -19.51 1.04 1.56
C PHE A 356 -18.70 0.02 2.35
N THR A 357 -19.26 -0.51 3.45
CA THR A 357 -18.63 -1.56 4.27
C THR A 357 -18.47 -2.85 3.49
N LEU A 358 -19.54 -3.32 2.83
CA LEU A 358 -19.49 -4.52 2.00
C LEU A 358 -18.49 -4.38 0.84
N LEU A 359 -18.50 -3.23 0.19
CA LEU A 359 -17.57 -2.90 -0.90
C LEU A 359 -16.11 -2.96 -0.44
N ASN A 360 -15.76 -2.32 0.68
CA ASN A 360 -14.39 -2.34 1.20
C ASN A 360 -13.96 -3.73 1.66
N GLY A 361 -14.89 -4.51 2.23
CA GLY A 361 -14.63 -5.90 2.61
C GLY A 361 -14.27 -6.77 1.42
N VAL A 362 -15.05 -6.73 0.35
CA VAL A 362 -14.78 -7.55 -0.85
C VAL A 362 -13.55 -7.05 -1.63
N LYS A 363 -13.26 -5.74 -1.64
CA LYS A 363 -12.00 -5.18 -2.15
C LYS A 363 -10.80 -5.75 -1.40
N SER A 364 -10.87 -5.80 -0.08
CA SER A 364 -9.81 -6.34 0.78
C SER A 364 -9.58 -7.83 0.54
N ILE A 365 -10.65 -8.62 0.32
CA ILE A 365 -10.51 -10.04 -0.07
C ILE A 365 -9.76 -10.14 -1.40
N SER A 366 -10.15 -9.37 -2.43
CA SER A 366 -9.51 -9.39 -3.75
C SER A 366 -8.03 -9.04 -3.69
N ASN A 367 -7.64 -8.09 -2.85
CA ASN A 367 -6.25 -7.68 -2.69
C ASN A 367 -5.40 -8.75 -1.97
N ASN A 368 -5.94 -9.32 -0.88
CA ASN A 368 -5.19 -10.27 -0.05
C ASN A 368 -5.02 -11.64 -0.70
N ILE A 369 -5.94 -12.06 -1.57
CA ILE A 369 -5.90 -13.38 -2.20
C ILE A 369 -4.82 -13.50 -3.28
N VAL A 370 -4.30 -12.40 -3.80
CA VAL A 370 -3.24 -12.39 -4.82
C VAL A 370 -1.94 -12.99 -4.27
N VAL A 371 -1.59 -12.71 -3.02
CA VAL A 371 -0.34 -13.17 -2.40
C VAL A 371 -0.21 -14.70 -2.39
N PRO A 372 -1.19 -15.48 -1.87
CA PRO A 372 -1.12 -16.94 -1.98
C PRO A 372 -1.18 -17.44 -3.43
N MET A 373 -1.80 -16.73 -4.38
CA MET A 373 -1.79 -17.12 -5.79
C MET A 373 -0.40 -16.96 -6.43
N ILE A 374 0.44 -16.05 -5.92
CA ILE A 374 1.86 -15.96 -6.34
C ILE A 374 2.61 -17.24 -5.94
N ALA A 375 2.35 -17.75 -4.73
CA ALA A 375 2.94 -19.02 -4.28
C ALA A 375 2.50 -20.20 -5.17
N ASP A 376 1.21 -20.28 -5.54
CA ASP A 376 0.72 -21.29 -6.48
C ASP A 376 1.43 -21.20 -7.84
N CYS A 377 1.71 -20.00 -8.35
CA CYS A 377 2.47 -19.81 -9.59
C CYS A 377 3.93 -20.22 -9.44
N THR A 378 4.53 -20.06 -8.26
CA THR A 378 5.90 -20.52 -7.96
C THR A 378 5.99 -22.04 -7.97
N ASP A 379 5.04 -22.71 -7.33
CA ASP A 379 4.97 -24.17 -7.31
C ASP A 379 4.73 -24.74 -8.73
N TYR A 380 3.91 -24.07 -9.52
CA TYR A 380 3.70 -24.42 -10.92
C TYR A 380 4.96 -24.24 -11.77
N GLU A 381 5.73 -23.16 -11.56
CA GLU A 381 7.00 -22.94 -12.23
C GLU A 381 8.01 -24.06 -11.91
N TYR A 382 8.05 -24.49 -10.66
CA TYR A 382 8.89 -25.63 -10.26
C TYR A 382 8.56 -26.90 -11.06
N THR A 383 7.28 -27.15 -11.36
CA THR A 383 6.88 -28.29 -12.18
C THR A 383 7.22 -28.15 -13.67
N LEU A 384 7.38 -26.91 -14.17
CA LEU A 384 7.74 -26.63 -15.56
C LEU A 384 9.24 -26.66 -15.81
N SER A 385 10.00 -26.00 -14.93
CA SER A 385 11.44 -25.74 -15.13
C SER A 385 12.34 -26.55 -14.20
N GLY A 386 11.79 -27.19 -13.16
CA GLY A 386 12.57 -27.83 -12.10
C GLY A 386 13.25 -26.84 -11.14
N HIS A 387 13.10 -25.54 -11.37
CA HIS A 387 13.70 -24.49 -10.53
C HIS A 387 12.68 -23.88 -9.58
N PHE A 388 12.97 -23.90 -8.27
CA PHE A 388 12.16 -23.23 -7.27
C PHE A 388 12.62 -21.78 -7.11
N VAL A 389 11.85 -20.82 -7.63
CA VAL A 389 12.25 -19.40 -7.80
C VAL A 389 11.28 -18.40 -7.11
N PRO A 390 10.98 -18.59 -5.81
CA PRO A 390 10.02 -17.72 -5.11
C PRO A 390 10.48 -16.25 -5.05
N GLY A 391 11.79 -16.02 -4.95
CA GLY A 391 12.37 -14.68 -4.94
C GLY A 391 12.12 -13.90 -6.22
N ILE A 392 12.31 -14.56 -7.39
CA ILE A 392 12.03 -13.97 -8.70
C ILE A 392 10.55 -13.62 -8.83
N MET A 393 9.66 -14.53 -8.43
CA MET A 393 8.22 -14.32 -8.49
C MET A 393 7.79 -13.13 -7.62
N GLY A 394 8.27 -13.06 -6.38
CA GLY A 394 7.99 -11.95 -5.47
C GLY A 394 8.51 -10.60 -5.98
N ALA A 395 9.73 -10.57 -6.52
CA ALA A 395 10.34 -9.36 -7.07
C ALA A 395 9.60 -8.87 -8.33
N LEU A 396 9.18 -9.79 -9.21
CA LEU A 396 8.36 -9.46 -10.38
C LEU A 396 7.05 -8.78 -9.97
N PHE A 397 6.34 -9.35 -9.00
CA PHE A 397 5.10 -8.76 -8.50
C PHE A 397 5.33 -7.41 -7.83
N SER A 398 6.39 -7.26 -7.03
CA SER A 398 6.74 -5.98 -6.41
C SER A 398 7.03 -4.90 -7.44
N PHE A 399 7.79 -5.22 -8.48
CA PHE A 399 8.09 -4.27 -9.57
C PHE A 399 6.82 -3.81 -10.29
N ILE A 400 5.93 -4.75 -10.63
CA ILE A 400 4.69 -4.46 -11.32
C ILE A 400 3.73 -3.67 -10.41
N ASP A 401 3.58 -4.04 -9.14
CA ASP A 401 2.79 -3.33 -8.16
C ASP A 401 3.22 -1.86 -8.06
N LYS A 402 4.52 -1.58 -7.96
CA LYS A 402 5.07 -0.23 -7.91
C LYS A 402 4.87 0.54 -9.21
N SER A 403 5.07 -0.11 -10.37
CA SER A 403 4.90 0.52 -11.68
C SER A 403 3.44 0.94 -11.93
N PHE A 404 2.49 0.07 -11.64
CA PHE A 404 1.06 0.39 -11.80
C PHE A 404 0.52 1.32 -10.73
N SER A 405 1.10 1.30 -9.52
CA SER A 405 0.85 2.33 -8.50
C SER A 405 1.26 3.72 -8.98
N ALA A 406 2.43 3.82 -9.62
CA ALA A 406 2.92 5.07 -10.20
C ALA A 406 1.97 5.60 -11.29
N LEU A 407 1.58 4.72 -12.21
CA LEU A 407 0.67 5.07 -13.31
C LEU A 407 -0.70 5.53 -12.77
N GLY A 408 -1.25 4.87 -11.75
CA GLY A 408 -2.55 5.25 -11.15
C GLY A 408 -2.52 6.65 -10.52
N THR A 409 -1.45 6.97 -9.80
CA THR A 409 -1.27 8.30 -9.20
C THR A 409 -1.11 9.39 -10.26
N GLY A 410 -0.28 9.14 -11.27
CA GLY A 410 -0.05 10.09 -12.36
C GLY A 410 -1.30 10.31 -13.23
N PHE A 411 -2.07 9.25 -13.47
CA PHE A 411 -3.30 9.31 -14.25
C PHE A 411 -4.32 10.29 -13.66
N VAL A 412 -4.53 10.27 -12.33
CA VAL A 412 -5.47 11.19 -11.68
C VAL A 412 -5.06 12.64 -11.91
N GLY A 413 -3.79 12.98 -11.71
CA GLY A 413 -3.34 14.37 -11.89
C GLY A 413 -3.40 14.83 -13.35
N ILE A 414 -2.98 13.98 -14.30
CA ILE A 414 -3.05 14.32 -15.74
C ILE A 414 -4.51 14.47 -16.19
N ALA A 415 -5.39 13.57 -15.78
CA ALA A 415 -6.80 13.65 -16.15
C ALA A 415 -7.48 14.88 -15.54
N LEU A 416 -7.15 15.26 -14.30
CA LEU A 416 -7.60 16.51 -13.70
C LEU A 416 -7.09 17.75 -14.45
N ALA A 417 -5.84 17.74 -14.87
CA ALA A 417 -5.28 18.84 -15.64
C ALA A 417 -5.96 19.02 -16.99
N ILE A 418 -6.27 17.92 -17.70
CA ILE A 418 -7.04 17.94 -18.95
C ILE A 418 -8.45 18.47 -18.70
N ALA A 419 -9.05 18.16 -17.55
CA ALA A 419 -10.38 18.65 -17.15
C ALA A 419 -10.39 20.12 -16.70
N GLY A 420 -9.26 20.84 -16.78
CA GLY A 420 -9.16 22.25 -16.44
C GLY A 420 -8.52 22.55 -15.09
N TYR A 421 -8.21 21.54 -14.26
CA TYR A 421 -7.55 21.67 -12.96
C TYR A 421 -6.01 21.58 -13.10
N SER A 422 -5.43 22.31 -14.07
CA SER A 422 -4.00 22.26 -14.35
C SER A 422 -3.16 23.07 -13.34
N LYS A 423 -3.74 24.11 -12.73
CA LYS A 423 -3.05 25.02 -11.81
C LYS A 423 -3.19 24.61 -10.35
N VAL A 424 -4.40 24.27 -9.93
CA VAL A 424 -4.74 23.96 -8.53
C VAL A 424 -5.58 22.69 -8.47
N PHE A 425 -5.25 21.79 -7.53
CA PHE A 425 -6.09 20.62 -7.24
C PHE A 425 -7.42 21.05 -6.62
N PRO A 426 -8.51 20.28 -6.85
CA PRO A 426 -9.78 20.48 -6.15
C PRO A 426 -9.59 20.56 -4.63
N GLN A 427 -10.18 21.56 -3.99
CA GLN A 427 -10.10 21.83 -2.55
C GLN A 427 -11.39 21.41 -1.84
N VAL A 428 -11.32 21.26 -0.51
CA VAL A 428 -12.47 20.83 0.31
C VAL A 428 -13.63 21.83 0.26
N GLU A 429 -13.30 23.13 0.15
CA GLU A 429 -14.25 24.25 0.09
C GLU A 429 -14.81 24.54 -1.31
N ASP A 430 -14.35 23.83 -2.34
CA ASP A 430 -14.84 24.05 -3.71
C ASP A 430 -16.32 23.69 -3.83
N GLN A 431 -17.06 24.50 -4.60
CA GLN A 431 -18.46 24.22 -4.89
C GLN A 431 -18.63 23.04 -5.84
N LEU A 432 -19.65 22.23 -5.59
CA LEU A 432 -19.99 21.10 -6.44
C LEU A 432 -20.48 21.59 -7.81
N THR A 433 -19.67 21.37 -8.84
CA THR A 433 -20.06 21.58 -10.23
C THR A 433 -20.43 20.25 -10.90
N PRO A 434 -21.24 20.26 -11.98
CA PRO A 434 -21.52 19.04 -12.75
C PRO A 434 -20.26 18.32 -13.23
N GLN A 435 -19.22 19.07 -13.58
CA GLN A 435 -17.92 18.54 -14.00
C GLN A 435 -17.20 17.83 -12.83
N LEU A 436 -17.14 18.45 -11.65
CA LEU A 436 -16.53 17.82 -10.46
C LEU A 436 -17.31 16.59 -10.02
N LYS A 437 -18.65 16.61 -10.08
CA LYS A 437 -19.49 15.44 -9.84
C LYS A 437 -19.14 14.29 -10.78
N PHE A 438 -19.06 14.58 -12.09
CA PHE A 438 -18.67 13.58 -13.08
C PHE A 438 -17.26 13.01 -12.83
N LEU A 439 -16.26 13.87 -12.59
CA LEU A 439 -14.89 13.44 -12.34
C LEU A 439 -14.79 12.58 -11.07
N THR A 440 -15.53 12.93 -10.01
CA THR A 440 -15.59 12.14 -8.78
C THR A 440 -16.13 10.73 -9.07
N ILE A 441 -17.24 10.64 -9.78
CA ILE A 441 -17.83 9.35 -10.18
C ILE A 441 -16.88 8.57 -11.09
N PHE A 442 -16.25 9.25 -12.04
CA PHE A 442 -15.30 8.66 -12.98
C PHE A 442 -14.12 8.00 -12.26
N PHE A 443 -13.43 8.74 -11.40
CA PHE A 443 -12.26 8.22 -10.68
C PHE A 443 -12.66 7.21 -9.60
N TYR A 444 -13.72 7.48 -8.86
CA TYR A 444 -14.08 6.66 -7.70
C TYR A 444 -14.85 5.40 -8.09
N CYS A 445 -15.67 5.44 -9.17
CA CYS A 445 -16.51 4.32 -9.56
C CYS A 445 -16.15 3.71 -10.91
N ILE A 446 -16.06 4.50 -11.99
CA ILE A 446 -15.95 3.97 -13.34
C ILE A 446 -14.58 3.29 -13.55
N ILE A 447 -13.49 3.95 -13.19
CA ILE A 447 -12.13 3.39 -13.35
C ILE A 447 -11.96 2.07 -12.57
N PRO A 448 -12.38 1.95 -11.30
CA PRO A 448 -12.33 0.66 -10.59
C PRO A 448 -13.15 -0.43 -11.26
N ILE A 449 -14.37 -0.12 -11.71
CA ILE A 449 -15.23 -1.09 -12.41
C ILE A 449 -14.53 -1.63 -13.67
N ILE A 450 -13.94 -0.74 -14.48
CA ILE A 450 -13.17 -1.14 -15.67
C ILE A 450 -12.01 -2.05 -15.29
N GLY A 451 -11.23 -1.68 -14.27
CA GLY A 451 -10.11 -2.49 -13.79
C GLY A 451 -10.54 -3.88 -13.32
N TRP A 452 -11.67 -3.99 -12.65
CA TRP A 452 -12.21 -5.28 -12.18
C TRP A 452 -12.81 -6.11 -13.32
N ILE A 453 -13.41 -5.49 -14.34
CA ILE A 453 -13.85 -6.19 -15.56
C ILE A 453 -12.64 -6.80 -16.27
N VAL A 454 -11.53 -6.05 -16.41
CA VAL A 454 -10.28 -6.57 -16.97
C VAL A 454 -9.76 -7.74 -16.12
N THR A 455 -9.77 -7.62 -14.79
CA THR A 455 -9.37 -8.70 -13.87
C THR A 455 -10.20 -9.97 -14.12
N ILE A 456 -11.53 -9.87 -14.18
CA ILE A 456 -12.42 -11.02 -14.42
C ILE A 456 -12.15 -11.65 -15.79
N PHE A 457 -11.98 -10.81 -16.81
CA PHE A 457 -11.70 -11.29 -18.18
C PHE A 457 -10.39 -12.08 -18.24
N ILE A 458 -9.31 -11.52 -17.67
CA ILE A 458 -7.98 -12.15 -17.64
C ILE A 458 -7.99 -13.43 -16.82
N MET A 459 -8.71 -13.47 -15.69
CA MET A 459 -8.80 -14.65 -14.84
C MET A 459 -9.51 -15.84 -15.52
N ARG A 460 -10.22 -15.67 -16.61
CA ARG A 460 -10.71 -16.79 -17.44
C ARG A 460 -9.56 -17.62 -18.00
N PHE A 461 -8.46 -16.99 -18.33
CA PHE A 461 -7.26 -17.64 -18.90
C PHE A 461 -6.27 -18.18 -17.84
N TYR A 462 -6.49 -17.86 -16.56
CA TYR A 462 -5.72 -18.40 -15.45
C TYR A 462 -6.16 -19.83 -15.15
N LYS A 463 -5.25 -20.82 -15.35
CA LYS A 463 -5.60 -22.25 -15.29
C LYS A 463 -5.34 -22.92 -13.94
N LEU A 464 -4.64 -22.28 -13.00
CA LEU A 464 -4.35 -22.89 -11.69
C LEU A 464 -5.57 -22.75 -10.77
N ASP A 465 -6.45 -23.73 -10.85
CA ASP A 465 -7.57 -23.91 -9.92
C ASP A 465 -7.22 -24.93 -8.81
N LYS A 466 -8.12 -25.09 -7.84
CA LYS A 466 -7.92 -26.00 -6.70
C LYS A 466 -7.65 -27.45 -7.13
N ASN A 467 -8.27 -27.90 -8.21
CA ASN A 467 -8.13 -29.26 -8.70
C ASN A 467 -6.79 -29.46 -9.39
N THR A 468 -6.38 -28.49 -10.20
CA THR A 468 -5.06 -28.46 -10.85
C THR A 468 -3.94 -28.48 -9.82
N MET A 469 -4.03 -27.61 -8.79
CA MET A 469 -3.04 -27.54 -7.70
C MET A 469 -2.97 -28.86 -6.92
N ARG A 470 -4.10 -29.48 -6.59
CA ARG A 470 -4.12 -30.80 -5.95
C ARG A 470 -3.47 -31.89 -6.81
N GLY A 471 -3.59 -31.81 -8.13
CA GLY A 471 -2.94 -32.71 -9.06
C GLY A 471 -1.41 -32.58 -9.09
N LEU A 472 -0.90 -31.34 -8.93
CA LEU A 472 0.54 -31.05 -8.86
C LEU A 472 1.20 -31.64 -7.61
N TYR A 473 0.52 -31.56 -6.44
CA TYR A 473 1.04 -32.13 -5.18
C TYR A 473 0.89 -33.66 -5.05
N LYS A 474 0.19 -34.32 -5.97
CA LYS A 474 0.04 -35.78 -5.97
C LYS A 474 1.09 -36.50 -6.87
N LYS A 475 1.81 -35.75 -7.66
CA LYS A 475 2.96 -36.19 -8.45
C LYS A 475 4.26 -35.91 -7.69
#